data_245e864dbe8ee761a35b193dd70dbeae
#
_entry.id   245e864dbe8ee761a35b193dd70dbeae
#
_cell.length_a   1.000
_cell.length_b   1.000
_cell.length_c   1.000
_cell.angle_alpha   90.00
_cell.angle_beta   90.00
_cell.angle_gamma   90.00
#
_symmetry.space_group_name_H-M   'P 1'
#
loop_
_entity.id
_entity.type
_entity.pdbx_description
1 polymer ?
#
loop_
_entity_poly.entity_id
_entity_poly.type
_entity_poly.pdbx_seq_one_letter_code
_entity_poly.pdbx_strand_id
1 'polypeptide(L)'
;MRYSCIGFILLGLMVEAVTDEGLDSFVGREIFDKLQMTQTGFYTVNQFAERARVAPTERRTAVSLGRDFWARLVDSGRYLDLHTPDSVAYGAVHDENALAMGGVSGNAGLFSTAGDIAKFARMYLAGGAVGERPGLDGRAGPVQVLSPAVIELATTNHTAGLGENRGLGWFVNTPGTFFGNLLSPKAYGHTGFTGTAVWVDPVRELTVVLLTNRVHETRENLALINLRPRFINAVVAAIA
;
A
#
# COMPACT_ATOMS: atom_id res chain seq x y z
N MET A 1 -8.92 -2.94 19.87
CA MET A 1 -8.57 -2.05 18.75
C MET A 1 -9.36 -2.44 17.51
N ARG A 2 -9.69 -1.49 16.60
CA ARG A 2 -10.39 -1.78 15.35
C ARG A 2 -9.74 -1.02 14.19
N TYR A 3 -9.34 -1.72 13.12
CA TYR A 3 -8.86 -1.10 11.88
C TYR A 3 -9.97 -0.25 11.24
N SER A 4 -9.60 0.92 10.70
CA SER A 4 -10.56 1.84 10.08
C SER A 4 -9.99 2.47 8.82
N CYS A 5 -10.57 2.17 7.66
CA CYS A 5 -10.28 2.87 6.40
C CYS A 5 -10.58 4.36 6.52
N ILE A 6 -11.67 4.73 7.20
CA ILE A 6 -12.05 6.14 7.42
C ILE A 6 -10.95 6.91 8.16
N GLY A 7 -10.28 6.27 9.15
CA GLY A 7 -9.15 6.89 9.83
C GLY A 7 -8.02 7.27 8.88
N PHE A 8 -7.66 6.40 7.95
CA PHE A 8 -6.63 6.69 6.94
C PHE A 8 -7.10 7.70 5.88
N ILE A 9 -8.37 7.68 5.50
CA ILE A 9 -8.96 8.72 4.64
C ILE A 9 -8.79 10.10 5.30
N LEU A 10 -9.18 10.23 6.57
CA LEU A 10 -9.04 11.48 7.31
C LEU A 10 -7.58 11.92 7.44
N LEU A 11 -6.65 10.99 7.68
CA LEU A 11 -5.22 11.32 7.71
C LEU A 11 -4.72 11.86 6.35
N GLY A 12 -5.17 11.27 5.23
CA GLY A 12 -4.87 11.81 3.90
C GLY A 12 -5.38 13.23 3.71
N LEU A 13 -6.65 13.48 4.05
CA LEU A 13 -7.25 14.82 3.99
C LEU A 13 -6.57 15.82 4.93
N MET A 14 -6.08 15.37 6.09
CA MET A 14 -5.30 16.22 7.00
C MET A 14 -3.95 16.61 6.39
N VAL A 15 -3.28 15.70 5.69
CA VAL A 15 -2.05 16.03 4.96
C VAL A 15 -2.34 17.12 3.93
N GLU A 16 -3.37 16.96 3.10
CA GLU A 16 -3.77 17.97 2.11
C GLU A 16 -4.08 19.33 2.75
N ALA A 17 -4.85 19.33 3.85
CA ALA A 17 -5.21 20.55 4.55
C ALA A 17 -4.02 21.29 5.20
N VAL A 18 -3.01 20.56 5.65
CA VAL A 18 -1.83 21.15 6.29
C VAL A 18 -0.80 21.63 5.27
N THR A 19 -0.71 20.93 4.13
CA THR A 19 0.30 21.21 3.10
C THR A 19 -0.20 22.13 2.00
N ASP A 20 -1.52 22.32 1.89
CA ASP A 20 -2.19 22.98 0.77
C ASP A 20 -1.83 22.35 -0.59
N GLU A 21 -1.60 21.04 -0.59
CA GLU A 21 -1.14 20.24 -1.74
C GLU A 21 -1.91 18.93 -1.80
N GLY A 22 -2.24 18.42 -3.00
CA GLY A 22 -2.87 17.10 -3.15
C GLY A 22 -1.99 15.98 -2.60
N LEU A 23 -2.60 14.97 -1.99
CA LEU A 23 -1.89 13.84 -1.37
C LEU A 23 -0.95 13.14 -2.35
N ASP A 24 -1.37 12.96 -3.59
CA ASP A 24 -0.56 12.33 -4.66
C ASP A 24 0.70 13.15 -4.98
N SER A 25 0.58 14.48 -5.09
CA SER A 25 1.70 15.39 -5.32
C SER A 25 2.65 15.39 -4.13
N PHE A 26 2.11 15.53 -2.92
CA PHE A 26 2.89 15.55 -1.68
C PHE A 26 3.73 14.27 -1.51
N VAL A 27 3.10 13.09 -1.58
CA VAL A 27 3.84 11.82 -1.40
C VAL A 27 4.76 11.53 -2.59
N GLY A 28 4.40 11.99 -3.79
CA GLY A 28 5.27 11.95 -4.97
C GLY A 28 6.61 12.60 -4.68
N ARG A 29 6.58 13.87 -4.29
CA ARG A 29 7.76 14.70 -3.99
C ARG A 29 8.50 14.23 -2.72
N GLU A 30 7.78 13.95 -1.64
CA GLU A 30 8.41 13.68 -0.34
C GLU A 30 8.88 12.24 -0.16
N ILE A 31 8.29 11.30 -0.89
CA ILE A 31 8.60 9.88 -0.74
C ILE A 31 9.08 9.27 -2.06
N PHE A 32 8.25 9.29 -3.12
CA PHE A 32 8.54 8.51 -4.32
C PHE A 32 9.76 9.02 -5.07
N ASP A 33 9.91 10.32 -5.25
CA ASP A 33 11.07 10.93 -5.90
C ASP A 33 12.35 10.70 -5.11
N LYS A 34 12.28 10.85 -3.77
CA LYS A 34 13.43 10.60 -2.90
C LYS A 34 13.89 9.16 -2.95
N LEU A 35 12.95 8.22 -3.04
CA LEU A 35 13.20 6.78 -3.14
C LEU A 35 13.42 6.29 -4.58
N GLN A 36 13.30 7.17 -5.59
CA GLN A 36 13.34 6.79 -7.00
C GLN A 36 12.30 5.69 -7.35
N MET A 37 11.09 5.81 -6.81
CA MET A 37 9.96 4.92 -7.07
C MET A 37 9.22 5.37 -8.32
N THR A 38 9.86 5.28 -9.46
CA THR A 38 9.40 5.85 -10.74
C THR A 38 8.18 5.15 -11.35
N GLN A 39 7.80 3.99 -10.81
CA GLN A 39 6.64 3.20 -11.24
C GLN A 39 5.56 3.14 -10.15
N THR A 40 5.56 4.13 -9.25
CA THR A 40 4.62 4.22 -8.14
C THR A 40 3.84 5.51 -8.21
N GLY A 41 2.53 5.43 -8.02
CA GLY A 41 1.68 6.62 -8.00
C GLY A 41 0.21 6.27 -7.82
N PHE A 42 -0.57 7.32 -7.65
CA PHE A 42 -2.02 7.25 -7.77
C PHE A 42 -2.38 7.49 -9.22
N TYR A 43 -3.17 6.61 -9.80
CA TYR A 43 -3.69 6.80 -11.14
C TYR A 43 -5.13 7.31 -11.06
N THR A 44 -5.31 8.55 -11.47
CA THR A 44 -6.64 9.08 -11.68
C THR A 44 -7.23 8.51 -12.98
N VAL A 45 -8.55 8.54 -13.10
CA VAL A 45 -9.30 7.99 -14.24
C VAL A 45 -8.80 8.47 -15.61
N ASN A 46 -8.13 9.61 -15.66
CA ASN A 46 -7.65 10.25 -16.89
C ASN A 46 -6.21 9.88 -17.31
N GLN A 47 -5.47 9.09 -16.53
CA GLN A 47 -4.04 8.81 -16.78
C GLN A 47 -3.76 7.45 -17.45
N PHE A 48 -4.75 6.81 -18.07
CA PHE A 48 -4.72 5.43 -18.52
C PHE A 48 -4.03 5.14 -19.88
N ALA A 49 -3.05 5.89 -20.28
CA ALA A 49 -2.35 5.62 -21.56
C ALA A 49 -1.64 4.23 -21.62
N GLU A 50 -1.37 3.58 -20.48
CA GLU A 50 -0.60 2.33 -20.42
C GLU A 50 -1.33 1.17 -19.71
N ARG A 51 -2.61 0.97 -19.97
CA ARG A 51 -3.41 -0.13 -19.38
C ARG A 51 -2.78 -1.52 -19.50
N ALA A 52 -2.01 -1.78 -20.55
CA ALA A 52 -1.38 -3.08 -20.78
C ALA A 52 -0.33 -3.46 -19.72
N ARG A 53 0.15 -2.51 -18.90
CA ARG A 53 1.17 -2.73 -17.87
C ARG A 53 0.61 -2.90 -16.47
N VAL A 54 -0.70 -2.71 -16.29
CA VAL A 54 -1.37 -2.79 -14.98
C VAL A 54 -2.13 -4.10 -14.89
N ALA A 55 -1.96 -4.82 -13.79
CA ALA A 55 -2.75 -6.02 -13.52
C ALA A 55 -4.24 -5.66 -13.43
N PRO A 56 -5.15 -6.51 -13.94
CA PRO A 56 -6.59 -6.28 -13.81
C PRO A 56 -6.98 -6.22 -12.34
N THR A 57 -7.78 -5.22 -11.95
CA THR A 57 -8.16 -5.04 -10.55
C THR A 57 -9.23 -6.06 -10.14
N GLU A 58 -10.37 -6.02 -10.80
CA GLU A 58 -11.46 -6.98 -10.58
C GLU A 58 -12.43 -6.98 -11.77
N ARG A 59 -13.24 -8.05 -11.87
CA ARG A 59 -14.45 -8.00 -12.69
C ARG A 59 -15.57 -7.34 -11.90
N ARG A 60 -16.03 -6.20 -12.38
CA ARG A 60 -17.12 -5.44 -11.74
C ARG A 60 -18.46 -5.87 -12.30
N THR A 61 -19.32 -6.35 -11.43
CA THR A 61 -20.72 -6.67 -11.78
C THR A 61 -21.62 -5.58 -11.22
N ALA A 62 -22.79 -5.40 -11.81
CA ALA A 62 -23.82 -4.47 -11.31
C ALA A 62 -24.20 -4.73 -9.82
N VAL A 63 -23.93 -5.92 -9.32
CA VAL A 63 -24.19 -6.35 -7.94
C VAL A 63 -23.07 -5.92 -6.99
N SER A 64 -21.80 -5.85 -7.47
CA SER A 64 -20.62 -5.59 -6.62
C SER A 64 -20.55 -4.16 -6.07
N LEU A 65 -21.29 -3.20 -6.66
CA LEU A 65 -21.19 -1.79 -6.32
C LEU A 65 -22.52 -1.14 -5.88
N GLY A 66 -23.59 -1.91 -5.73
CA GLY A 66 -24.92 -1.36 -5.39
C GLY A 66 -25.44 -0.37 -6.46
N ARG A 67 -26.66 -0.55 -6.92
CA ARG A 67 -27.24 0.28 -8.02
C ARG A 67 -27.22 1.77 -7.71
N ASP A 68 -27.46 2.15 -6.46
CA ASP A 68 -27.54 3.55 -6.04
C ASP A 68 -26.19 4.27 -6.01
N PHE A 69 -25.12 3.54 -5.72
CA PHE A 69 -23.76 4.07 -5.76
C PHE A 69 -23.33 4.40 -7.20
N TRP A 70 -23.64 3.51 -8.15
CA TRP A 70 -23.38 3.71 -9.57
C TRP A 70 -24.16 4.88 -10.17
N ALA A 71 -25.45 5.01 -9.84
CA ALA A 71 -26.27 6.10 -10.32
C ALA A 71 -25.69 7.46 -9.92
N ARG A 72 -25.20 7.61 -8.68
CA ARG A 72 -24.58 8.84 -8.18
C ARG A 72 -23.23 9.14 -8.83
N LEU A 73 -22.43 8.11 -9.14
CA LEU A 73 -21.13 8.26 -9.80
C LEU A 73 -21.30 8.65 -11.28
N VAL A 74 -22.26 8.08 -11.99
CA VAL A 74 -22.59 8.39 -13.38
C VAL A 74 -23.17 9.79 -13.49
N ASP A 75 -24.08 10.19 -12.61
CA ASP A 75 -24.68 11.53 -12.57
C ASP A 75 -23.64 12.64 -12.31
N SER A 76 -22.53 12.33 -11.65
CA SER A 76 -21.45 13.30 -11.41
C SER A 76 -20.60 13.59 -12.64
N GLY A 77 -20.78 12.89 -13.77
CA GLY A 77 -20.02 13.05 -15.00
C GLY A 77 -18.54 12.65 -14.92
N ARG A 78 -18.11 12.13 -13.78
CA ARG A 78 -16.68 11.87 -13.50
C ARG A 78 -16.19 10.51 -13.96
N TYR A 79 -17.08 9.56 -14.38
CA TYR A 79 -16.71 8.15 -14.52
C TYR A 79 -17.32 7.42 -15.71
N LEU A 80 -17.57 8.11 -16.83
CA LEU A 80 -18.35 7.58 -17.95
C LEU A 80 -17.76 6.37 -18.70
N ASP A 81 -16.46 6.06 -18.59
CA ASP A 81 -15.82 5.08 -19.50
C ASP A 81 -15.19 3.84 -18.84
N LEU A 82 -15.13 3.77 -17.52
CA LEU A 82 -14.31 2.72 -16.88
C LEU A 82 -15.12 1.61 -16.21
N HIS A 83 -16.44 1.72 -16.15
CA HIS A 83 -17.23 0.94 -15.23
C HIS A 83 -18.58 0.48 -15.79
N THR A 84 -18.60 0.07 -17.04
CA THR A 84 -19.76 -0.69 -17.54
C THR A 84 -19.92 -1.96 -16.71
N PRO A 85 -21.14 -2.34 -16.30
CA PRO A 85 -21.39 -3.65 -15.72
C PRO A 85 -20.76 -4.73 -16.59
N ASP A 86 -20.13 -5.74 -15.94
CA ASP A 86 -19.42 -6.86 -16.56
C ASP A 86 -18.07 -6.53 -17.23
N SER A 87 -17.54 -5.32 -17.02
CA SER A 87 -16.18 -4.98 -17.44
C SER A 87 -15.12 -5.36 -16.41
N VAL A 88 -13.89 -5.58 -16.88
CA VAL A 88 -12.71 -5.74 -16.02
C VAL A 88 -12.09 -4.36 -15.77
N ALA A 89 -11.95 -3.97 -14.51
CA ALA A 89 -11.29 -2.71 -14.16
C ALA A 89 -9.75 -2.86 -14.27
N TYR A 90 -9.14 -2.04 -15.12
CA TYR A 90 -7.68 -1.92 -15.24
C TYR A 90 -7.25 -0.54 -14.78
N GLY A 91 -6.24 -0.48 -13.89
CA GLY A 91 -5.69 0.78 -13.41
C GLY A 91 -6.68 1.63 -12.59
N ALA A 92 -7.82 1.10 -12.22
CA ALA A 92 -8.76 1.72 -11.30
C ALA A 92 -8.58 1.12 -9.92
N VAL A 93 -8.60 1.97 -8.89
CA VAL A 93 -8.52 1.50 -7.50
C VAL A 93 -9.68 0.57 -7.18
N HIS A 94 -9.39 -0.50 -6.41
CA HIS A 94 -10.41 -1.47 -6.01
C HIS A 94 -11.38 -0.89 -4.96
N ASP A 95 -10.84 -0.17 -3.97
CA ASP A 95 -11.60 0.40 -2.86
C ASP A 95 -12.62 1.43 -3.33
N GLU A 96 -13.87 1.25 -2.97
CA GLU A 96 -14.99 2.07 -3.44
C GLU A 96 -14.92 3.51 -2.88
N ASN A 97 -14.41 3.70 -1.64
CA ASN A 97 -14.29 5.03 -1.07
C ASN A 97 -13.17 5.81 -1.76
N ALA A 98 -12.01 5.17 -1.98
CA ALA A 98 -10.92 5.78 -2.73
C ALA A 98 -11.33 6.09 -4.17
N LEU A 99 -12.12 5.21 -4.81
CA LEU A 99 -12.67 5.45 -6.14
C LEU A 99 -13.59 6.68 -6.16
N ALA A 100 -14.49 6.80 -5.17
CA ALA A 100 -15.37 7.95 -5.03
C ALA A 100 -14.62 9.26 -4.78
N MET A 101 -13.41 9.20 -4.23
CA MET A 101 -12.51 10.34 -4.03
C MET A 101 -11.61 10.63 -5.26
N GLY A 102 -11.88 9.99 -6.40
CA GLY A 102 -11.10 10.22 -7.63
C GLY A 102 -9.87 9.34 -7.79
N GLY A 103 -9.69 8.32 -6.95
CA GLY A 103 -8.58 7.37 -7.00
C GLY A 103 -7.42 7.71 -6.05
N VAL A 104 -7.43 8.90 -5.45
CA VAL A 104 -6.41 9.33 -4.48
C VAL A 104 -7.01 9.35 -3.08
N SER A 105 -6.48 8.55 -2.18
CA SER A 105 -6.97 8.49 -0.80
C SER A 105 -5.91 7.90 0.15
N GLY A 106 -5.94 8.30 1.41
CA GLY A 106 -5.01 7.81 2.43
C GLY A 106 -5.15 6.33 2.77
N ASN A 107 -6.26 5.67 2.42
CA ASN A 107 -6.49 4.25 2.70
C ASN A 107 -6.19 3.31 1.53
N ALA A 108 -6.25 3.80 0.29
CA ALA A 108 -6.09 3.00 -0.92
C ALA A 108 -5.85 3.89 -2.15
N GLY A 109 -5.58 3.28 -3.31
CA GLY A 109 -5.43 3.98 -4.60
C GLY A 109 -4.03 3.91 -5.18
N LEU A 110 -3.04 3.51 -4.40
CA LEU A 110 -1.66 3.44 -4.86
C LEU A 110 -1.43 2.22 -5.76
N PHE A 111 -0.81 2.46 -6.91
CA PHE A 111 -0.26 1.44 -7.81
C PHE A 111 1.26 1.45 -7.73
N SER A 112 1.87 0.29 -7.83
CA SER A 112 3.32 0.17 -7.72
C SER A 112 3.84 -1.13 -8.33
N THR A 113 5.14 -1.30 -8.31
CA THR A 113 5.85 -2.55 -8.63
C THR A 113 6.49 -3.14 -7.39
N ALA A 114 6.83 -4.44 -7.44
CA ALA A 114 7.55 -5.08 -6.34
C ALA A 114 8.91 -4.42 -6.09
N GLY A 115 9.58 -3.96 -7.14
CA GLY A 115 10.86 -3.25 -7.03
C GLY A 115 10.75 -1.93 -6.28
N ASP A 116 9.72 -1.13 -6.58
CA ASP A 116 9.52 0.16 -5.91
C ASP A 116 9.08 -0.03 -4.45
N ILE A 117 8.17 -0.96 -4.17
CA ILE A 117 7.80 -1.29 -2.78
C ILE A 117 9.02 -1.82 -1.98
N ALA A 118 9.92 -2.58 -2.62
CA ALA A 118 11.15 -3.02 -1.97
C ALA A 118 12.09 -1.83 -1.63
N LYS A 119 12.14 -0.77 -2.45
CA LYS A 119 12.88 0.45 -2.10
C LYS A 119 12.29 1.13 -0.87
N PHE A 120 10.96 1.25 -0.81
CA PHE A 120 10.26 1.78 0.36
C PHE A 120 10.53 0.95 1.62
N ALA A 121 10.42 -0.38 1.53
CA ALA A 121 10.66 -1.27 2.65
C ALA A 121 12.13 -1.22 3.13
N ARG A 122 13.10 -1.13 2.20
CA ARG A 122 14.52 -0.99 2.55
C ARG A 122 14.84 0.36 3.21
N MET A 123 14.14 1.43 2.86
CA MET A 123 14.26 2.71 3.56
C MET A 123 13.94 2.55 5.05
N TYR A 124 12.93 1.77 5.41
CA TYR A 124 12.63 1.44 6.81
C TYR A 124 13.76 0.67 7.48
N LEU A 125 14.37 -0.35 6.81
CA LEU A 125 15.54 -1.06 7.35
C LEU A 125 16.76 -0.16 7.55
N ALA A 126 16.93 0.84 6.70
CA ALA A 126 18.02 1.81 6.76
C ALA A 126 17.75 2.98 7.74
N GLY A 127 16.78 2.85 8.65
CA GLY A 127 16.48 3.90 9.62
C GLY A 127 15.90 5.17 9.01
N GLY A 128 15.23 5.06 7.86
CA GLY A 128 14.54 6.15 7.20
C GLY A 128 15.38 6.94 6.18
N ALA A 129 16.60 6.50 5.90
CA ALA A 129 17.49 7.13 4.93
C ALA A 129 17.70 6.27 3.68
N VAL A 130 18.06 6.90 2.56
CA VAL A 130 18.40 6.21 1.30
C VAL A 130 19.53 6.92 0.58
N GLY A 131 20.39 6.10 -0.08
CA GLY A 131 21.41 6.57 -1.01
C GLY A 131 22.26 7.74 -0.50
N GLU A 132 23.08 8.27 -1.37
CA GLU A 132 23.78 9.53 -1.15
C GLU A 132 23.41 10.51 -2.26
N ARG A 133 23.09 11.74 -1.89
CA ARG A 133 22.93 12.85 -2.84
C ARG A 133 23.82 14.02 -2.43
N PRO A 134 24.31 14.81 -3.38
CA PRO A 134 24.98 16.06 -3.07
C PRO A 134 24.02 16.98 -2.30
N GLY A 135 24.42 17.37 -1.09
CA GLY A 135 23.74 18.42 -0.34
C GLY A 135 23.98 19.81 -0.97
N LEU A 136 23.31 20.82 -0.42
CA LEU A 136 23.51 22.22 -0.85
C LEU A 136 24.95 22.72 -0.62
N ASP A 137 25.68 22.07 0.26
CA ASP A 137 27.10 22.28 0.56
C ASP A 137 28.06 21.49 -0.34
N GLY A 138 27.52 20.76 -1.35
CA GLY A 138 28.29 19.91 -2.27
C GLY A 138 28.80 18.61 -1.70
N ARG A 139 28.50 18.28 -0.42
CA ARG A 139 28.87 17.01 0.21
C ARG A 139 27.81 15.95 -0.08
N ALA A 140 28.25 14.75 -0.47
CA ALA A 140 27.35 13.61 -0.58
C ALA A 140 26.93 13.14 0.82
N GLY A 141 25.64 12.98 1.01
CA GLY A 141 25.09 12.47 2.28
C GLY A 141 23.78 11.72 2.04
N PRO A 142 23.35 10.92 3.03
CA PRO A 142 22.12 10.15 2.90
C PRO A 142 20.91 11.10 2.80
N VAL A 143 19.99 10.76 1.91
CA VAL A 143 18.69 11.44 1.82
C VAL A 143 17.78 10.90 2.91
N GLN A 144 17.51 11.73 3.93
CA GLN A 144 16.56 11.37 4.98
C GLN A 144 15.14 11.56 4.48
N VAL A 145 14.36 10.46 4.44
CA VAL A 145 12.93 10.46 4.10
C VAL A 145 12.09 10.53 5.36
N LEU A 146 12.41 9.69 6.35
CA LEU A 146 11.81 9.69 7.69
C LEU A 146 12.92 9.68 8.74
N SER A 147 12.72 10.35 9.87
CA SER A 147 13.71 10.27 10.95
C SER A 147 13.75 8.87 11.59
N PRO A 148 14.90 8.43 12.15
CA PRO A 148 14.97 7.16 12.88
C PRO A 148 13.93 7.05 14.01
N ALA A 149 13.66 8.15 14.70
CA ALA A 149 12.65 8.19 15.76
C ALA A 149 11.22 7.92 15.21
N VAL A 150 10.90 8.43 14.03
CA VAL A 150 9.62 8.13 13.36
C VAL A 150 9.55 6.67 12.92
N ILE A 151 10.65 6.09 12.42
CA ILE A 151 10.71 4.67 12.08
C ILE A 151 10.46 3.80 13.31
N GLU A 152 11.15 4.09 14.43
CA GLU A 152 10.97 3.38 15.68
C GLU A 152 9.52 3.48 16.17
N LEU A 153 8.96 4.70 16.19
CA LEU A 153 7.57 4.92 16.57
C LEU A 153 6.60 4.17 15.66
N ALA A 154 6.79 4.20 14.35
CA ALA A 154 5.92 3.53 13.40
C ALA A 154 5.94 2.00 13.52
N THR A 155 7.06 1.41 13.92
CA THR A 155 7.25 -0.04 13.98
C THR A 155 7.13 -0.63 15.40
N THR A 156 6.92 0.21 16.40
CA THR A 156 6.64 -0.21 17.78
C THR A 156 5.18 -0.63 17.95
N ASN A 157 4.94 -1.69 18.72
CA ASN A 157 3.58 -2.15 19.04
C ASN A 157 2.90 -1.22 20.06
N HIS A 158 1.92 -0.43 19.60
CA HIS A 158 1.15 0.49 20.45
C HIS A 158 -0.18 -0.12 20.97
N THR A 159 -0.50 -1.32 20.57
CA THR A 159 -1.81 -1.94 20.84
C THR A 159 -1.70 -3.27 21.56
N ALA A 160 -0.63 -3.47 22.33
CA ALA A 160 -0.45 -4.67 23.14
C ALA A 160 -1.67 -4.92 24.04
N GLY A 161 -2.21 -6.14 24.02
CA GLY A 161 -3.39 -6.52 24.78
C GLY A 161 -4.73 -6.08 24.19
N LEU A 162 -4.75 -5.38 23.04
CA LEU A 162 -5.99 -4.89 22.41
C LEU A 162 -6.45 -5.76 21.20
N GLY A 163 -5.94 -6.98 21.08
CA GLY A 163 -6.32 -7.97 20.05
C GLY A 163 -5.35 -8.05 18.87
N GLU A 164 -4.98 -6.95 18.24
CA GLU A 164 -4.01 -6.93 17.15
C GLU A 164 -2.77 -6.13 17.56
N ASN A 165 -1.59 -6.57 17.14
CA ASN A 165 -0.35 -5.83 17.34
C ASN A 165 -0.16 -4.84 16.19
N ARG A 166 -0.21 -3.54 16.51
CA ARG A 166 -0.13 -2.45 15.54
C ARG A 166 0.90 -1.39 15.94
N GLY A 167 1.70 -0.99 14.95
CA GLY A 167 2.42 0.26 14.95
C GLY A 167 1.62 1.36 14.21
N LEU A 168 2.27 2.41 13.76
CA LEU A 168 1.64 3.45 12.94
C LEU A 168 1.67 3.01 11.47
N GLY A 169 0.53 2.58 10.95
CA GLY A 169 0.40 2.08 9.59
C GLY A 169 0.88 0.64 9.37
N TRP A 170 1.47 -0.02 10.38
CA TRP A 170 2.01 -1.37 10.28
C TRP A 170 1.30 -2.35 11.21
N PHE A 171 1.18 -3.60 10.75
CA PHE A 171 1.08 -4.73 11.67
C PHE A 171 2.47 -5.04 12.22
N VAL A 172 2.57 -5.28 13.52
CA VAL A 172 3.76 -5.84 14.14
C VAL A 172 3.59 -7.35 14.28
N ASN A 173 4.67 -8.11 14.11
CA ASN A 173 4.59 -9.56 14.01
C ASN A 173 3.75 -10.21 15.12
N THR A 174 2.81 -11.02 14.66
CA THR A 174 2.02 -11.93 15.50
C THR A 174 2.14 -13.31 14.86
N PRO A 175 2.85 -14.25 15.50
CA PRO A 175 3.02 -15.61 14.98
C PRO A 175 1.68 -16.28 14.65
N GLY A 176 1.66 -17.09 13.58
CA GLY A 176 0.45 -17.78 13.13
C GLY A 176 -0.50 -16.94 12.28
N THR A 177 -0.21 -15.65 12.09
CA THR A 177 -0.92 -14.79 11.17
C THR A 177 -0.26 -14.79 9.76
N PHE A 178 -0.51 -13.78 8.94
CA PHE A 178 0.15 -13.65 7.63
C PHE A 178 1.68 -13.52 7.74
N PHE A 179 2.24 -13.32 8.92
CA PHE A 179 3.68 -13.34 9.19
C PHE A 179 4.29 -14.75 9.22
N GLY A 180 3.48 -15.81 9.21
CA GLY A 180 3.99 -17.15 9.42
C GLY A 180 4.59 -17.34 10.83
N ASN A 181 5.63 -18.17 10.93
CA ASN A 181 6.24 -18.54 12.21
C ASN A 181 7.76 -18.36 12.24
N LEU A 182 8.39 -18.02 11.12
CA LEU A 182 9.86 -17.98 10.99
C LEU A 182 10.44 -16.56 10.99
N LEU A 183 9.61 -15.53 10.81
CA LEU A 183 10.06 -14.14 10.95
C LEU A 183 10.37 -13.80 12.41
N SER A 184 11.29 -12.84 12.62
CA SER A 184 11.65 -12.41 13.97
C SER A 184 10.48 -11.71 14.67
N PRO A 185 10.47 -11.66 16.02
CA PRO A 185 9.46 -10.91 16.77
C PRO A 185 9.43 -9.40 16.44
N LYS A 186 10.51 -8.85 15.86
CA LYS A 186 10.60 -7.45 15.45
C LYS A 186 10.10 -7.20 14.04
N ALA A 187 9.68 -8.24 13.30
CA ALA A 187 9.15 -8.07 11.96
C ALA A 187 7.84 -7.28 11.96
N TYR A 188 7.63 -6.52 10.93
CA TYR A 188 6.41 -5.77 10.67
C TYR A 188 6.04 -5.87 9.19
N GLY A 189 4.82 -5.50 8.86
CA GLY A 189 4.34 -5.62 7.48
C GLY A 189 2.90 -5.17 7.35
N HIS A 190 2.37 -5.27 6.14
CA HIS A 190 0.95 -5.02 5.88
C HIS A 190 0.45 -5.87 4.72
N THR A 191 -0.86 -6.05 4.68
CA THR A 191 -1.54 -6.74 3.57
C THR A 191 -2.56 -5.82 2.91
N GLY A 192 -2.70 -5.95 1.57
CA GLY A 192 -3.78 -5.32 0.83
C GLY A 192 -4.96 -6.28 0.62
N PHE A 193 -6.16 -5.72 0.55
CA PHE A 193 -7.38 -6.50 0.29
C PHE A 193 -7.32 -7.23 -1.05
N THR A 194 -6.75 -6.60 -2.05
CA THR A 194 -6.59 -7.17 -3.41
C THR A 194 -5.59 -8.32 -3.50
N GLY A 195 -4.81 -8.59 -2.46
CA GLY A 195 -3.90 -9.74 -2.43
C GLY A 195 -2.44 -9.38 -2.24
N THR A 196 -2.09 -8.11 -2.18
CA THR A 196 -0.72 -7.65 -1.96
C THR A 196 -0.27 -7.86 -0.52
N ALA A 197 1.04 -7.94 -0.29
CA ALA A 197 1.64 -7.98 1.04
C ALA A 197 3.09 -7.49 1.00
N VAL A 198 3.54 -6.91 2.09
CA VAL A 198 4.93 -6.55 2.35
C VAL A 198 5.29 -6.99 3.76
N TRP A 199 6.51 -7.54 3.91
CA TRP A 199 7.11 -7.89 5.19
C TRP A 199 8.49 -7.28 5.28
N VAL A 200 8.83 -6.80 6.46
CA VAL A 200 10.15 -6.28 6.80
C VAL A 200 10.60 -6.93 8.10
N ASP A 201 11.74 -7.58 8.08
CA ASP A 201 12.35 -8.19 9.26
C ASP A 201 13.71 -7.54 9.54
N PRO A 202 13.81 -6.61 10.49
CA PRO A 202 15.02 -5.89 10.76
C PRO A 202 16.12 -6.76 11.40
N VAL A 203 15.77 -7.89 12.00
CA VAL A 203 16.77 -8.81 12.59
C VAL A 203 17.46 -9.63 11.51
N ARG A 204 16.74 -9.94 10.43
CA ARG A 204 17.26 -10.69 9.27
C ARG A 204 17.71 -9.80 8.12
N GLU A 205 17.56 -8.47 8.27
CA GLU A 205 17.77 -7.49 7.18
C GLU A 205 16.99 -7.87 5.90
N LEU A 206 15.78 -8.42 6.10
CA LEU A 206 14.96 -9.00 5.04
C LEU A 206 13.78 -8.11 4.71
N THR A 207 13.57 -7.86 3.42
CA THR A 207 12.30 -7.33 2.90
C THR A 207 11.70 -8.29 1.90
N VAL A 208 10.39 -8.57 2.01
CA VAL A 208 9.67 -9.43 1.07
C VAL A 208 8.44 -8.70 0.57
N VAL A 209 8.25 -8.69 -0.73
CA VAL A 209 7.08 -8.10 -1.38
C VAL A 209 6.36 -9.18 -2.19
N LEU A 210 5.08 -9.33 -1.95
CA LEU A 210 4.21 -10.24 -2.70
C LEU A 210 3.10 -9.42 -3.35
N LEU A 211 3.09 -9.36 -4.68
CA LEU A 211 2.04 -8.71 -5.45
C LEU A 211 1.22 -9.77 -6.17
N THR A 212 0.00 -9.97 -5.71
CA THR A 212 -0.98 -10.85 -6.32
C THR A 212 -2.31 -10.13 -6.46
N ASN A 213 -3.21 -10.69 -7.24
CA ASN A 213 -4.57 -10.17 -7.39
C ASN A 213 -5.58 -11.28 -7.10
N ARG A 214 -5.97 -11.43 -5.83
CA ARG A 214 -6.91 -12.47 -5.42
C ARG A 214 -8.37 -12.14 -5.77
N VAL A 215 -8.68 -10.87 -5.97
CA VAL A 215 -10.05 -10.39 -6.19
C VAL A 215 -10.43 -10.39 -7.68
N HIS A 216 -9.46 -10.56 -8.57
CA HIS A 216 -9.74 -10.75 -9.99
C HIS A 216 -10.41 -12.10 -10.19
N GLU A 217 -11.51 -12.07 -10.86
CA GLU A 217 -12.65 -12.94 -11.02
C GLU A 217 -13.63 -12.87 -9.84
N THR A 218 -13.23 -13.01 -8.57
CA THR A 218 -14.15 -12.96 -7.44
C THR A 218 -13.49 -12.55 -6.14
N ARG A 219 -14.17 -11.72 -5.34
CA ARG A 219 -13.75 -11.35 -3.98
C ARG A 219 -13.81 -12.52 -2.99
N GLU A 220 -14.52 -13.58 -3.34
CA GLU A 220 -14.72 -14.76 -2.49
C GLU A 220 -13.51 -15.69 -2.44
N ASN A 221 -12.51 -15.47 -3.32
CA ASN A 221 -11.29 -16.26 -3.31
C ASN A 221 -10.44 -15.93 -2.07
N LEU A 222 -10.45 -16.85 -1.09
CA LEU A 222 -9.71 -16.73 0.17
C LEU A 222 -8.42 -17.57 0.20
N ALA A 223 -8.09 -18.29 -0.86
CA ALA A 223 -6.94 -19.19 -0.90
C ALA A 223 -5.61 -18.49 -0.53
N LEU A 224 -5.45 -17.24 -0.94
CA LEU A 224 -4.25 -16.45 -0.63
C LEU A 224 -4.08 -16.18 0.87
N ILE A 225 -5.16 -16.08 1.63
CA ILE A 225 -5.07 -15.84 3.08
C ILE A 225 -4.30 -16.98 3.74
N ASN A 226 -4.56 -18.21 3.34
CA ASN A 226 -3.87 -19.41 3.84
C ASN A 226 -2.49 -19.61 3.20
N LEU A 227 -2.26 -19.06 2.01
CA LEU A 227 -0.99 -19.17 1.30
C LEU A 227 0.08 -18.23 1.89
N ARG A 228 -0.27 -17.01 2.27
CA ARG A 228 0.68 -15.99 2.76
C ARG A 228 1.61 -16.49 3.87
N PRO A 229 1.14 -17.11 4.97
CA PRO A 229 2.03 -17.62 6.02
C PRO A 229 2.95 -18.73 5.53
N ARG A 230 2.49 -19.57 4.60
CA ARG A 230 3.33 -20.62 4.00
C ARG A 230 4.38 -20.04 3.08
N PHE A 231 4.00 -19.06 2.26
CA PHE A 231 4.92 -18.35 1.36
C PHE A 231 6.06 -17.69 2.13
N ILE A 232 5.75 -16.88 3.14
CA ILE A 232 6.79 -16.19 3.91
C ILE A 232 7.68 -17.16 4.68
N ASN A 233 7.15 -18.25 5.23
CA ASN A 233 7.94 -19.29 5.86
C ASN A 233 8.90 -19.96 4.86
N ALA A 234 8.45 -20.26 3.63
CA ALA A 234 9.30 -20.83 2.59
C ALA A 234 10.44 -19.87 2.20
N VAL A 235 10.15 -18.56 2.08
CA VAL A 235 11.17 -17.55 1.79
C VAL A 235 12.22 -17.50 2.91
N VAL A 236 11.78 -17.41 4.17
CA VAL A 236 12.71 -17.36 5.31
C VAL A 236 13.54 -18.63 5.40
N ALA A 237 12.94 -19.81 5.22
CA ALA A 237 13.65 -21.08 5.25
C ALA A 237 14.67 -21.23 4.11
N ALA A 238 14.47 -20.56 2.98
CA ALA A 238 15.39 -20.61 1.84
C ALA A 238 16.64 -19.73 1.99
N ILE A 239 16.63 -18.78 2.95
CA ILE A 239 17.74 -17.84 3.21
C ILE A 239 18.39 -18.04 4.57
N ALA A 240 17.88 -18.99 5.37
CA ALA A 240 18.35 -19.32 6.71
C ALA A 240 19.65 -20.13 6.71
#